data_49b00f6ace1f3aa091e6f64b2ff60f37
#
_entry.id   49b00f6ace1f3aa091e6f64b2ff60f37
#
_cell.length_a   1.000
_cell.length_b   1.000
_cell.length_c   1.000
_cell.angle_alpha   90.00
_cell.angle_beta   90.00
_cell.angle_gamma   90.00
#
_symmetry.space_group_name_H-M   'P 1'
#
loop_
_entity.id
_entity.type
_entity.pdbx_description
1 polymer ?
#
loop_
_entity_poly.entity_id
_entity_poly.type
_entity_poly.pdbx_seq_one_letter_code
_entity_poly.pdbx_strand_id
1 'polypeptide(L)'
;HLDFHNQMIVLRLLKKLSLEQNMTIVMNTHSPENALKISDKSLLMRRGEQLFGPTETMLSEENLRRFYDIDCRITETRVGDVVHRGLLTLL
;
A
#
# COMPACT_ATOMS: atom_id res chain seq x y z
N HIS A 1 -18.31 -5.08 4.08
CA HIS A 1 -17.08 -5.14 4.86
C HIS A 1 -16.47 -6.52 4.81
N LEU A 2 -15.22 -6.58 4.38
CA LEU A 2 -14.46 -7.80 4.45
C LEU A 2 -13.70 -7.82 5.78
N ASP A 3 -13.71 -8.95 6.47
CA ASP A 3 -12.87 -9.12 7.64
C ASP A 3 -11.40 -9.24 7.21
N PHE A 4 -10.50 -9.22 8.19
CA PHE A 4 -9.07 -9.23 7.91
C PHE A 4 -8.64 -10.46 7.10
N HIS A 5 -9.18 -11.63 7.44
CA HIS A 5 -8.85 -12.87 6.75
C HIS A 5 -9.26 -12.81 5.27
N ASN A 6 -10.49 -12.38 5.01
CA ASN A 6 -11.01 -12.26 3.65
C ASN A 6 -10.28 -11.19 2.85
N GLN A 7 -9.89 -10.09 3.50
CA GLN A 7 -9.05 -9.07 2.84
C GLN A 7 -7.73 -9.67 2.37
N MET A 8 -7.09 -10.48 3.20
CA MET A 8 -5.83 -11.11 2.82
C MET A 8 -5.99 -12.07 1.65
N ILE A 9 -7.08 -12.82 1.60
CA ILE A 9 -7.38 -13.71 0.48
C ILE A 9 -7.52 -12.89 -0.82
N VAL A 10 -8.27 -11.80 -0.77
CA VAL A 10 -8.47 -10.95 -1.95
C VAL A 10 -7.16 -10.33 -2.41
N LEU A 11 -6.35 -9.81 -1.49
CA LEU A 11 -5.07 -9.20 -1.84
C LEU A 11 -4.11 -10.21 -2.47
N ARG A 12 -4.07 -11.43 -1.95
CA ARG A 12 -3.25 -12.49 -2.52
C ARG A 12 -3.71 -12.86 -3.92
N LEU A 13 -5.02 -12.94 -4.14
CA LEU A 13 -5.58 -13.24 -5.45
C LEU A 13 -5.22 -12.16 -6.46
N LEU A 14 -5.37 -10.89 -6.08
CA LEU A 14 -5.04 -9.76 -6.96
C LEU A 14 -3.56 -9.78 -7.34
N LYS A 15 -2.69 -10.02 -6.38
CA LYS A 15 -1.26 -10.09 -6.62
C LYS A 15 -0.93 -11.24 -7.57
N LYS A 16 -1.54 -12.40 -7.36
CA LYS A 16 -1.36 -13.57 -8.20
C LYS A 16 -1.79 -13.30 -9.65
N LEU A 17 -2.95 -12.71 -9.84
CA LEU A 17 -3.45 -12.36 -11.16
C LEU A 17 -2.53 -11.39 -11.88
N SER A 18 -2.04 -10.38 -11.15
CA SER A 18 -1.11 -9.41 -11.72
C SER A 18 0.18 -10.06 -12.18
N LEU A 19 0.77 -10.93 -11.37
CA LEU A 19 2.05 -11.55 -11.67
C LEU A 19 1.95 -12.68 -12.66
N GLU A 20 0.99 -13.58 -12.50
CA GLU A 20 0.90 -14.80 -13.32
C GLU A 20 0.15 -14.58 -14.62
N GLN A 21 -0.85 -13.72 -14.63
CA GLN A 21 -1.67 -13.48 -15.82
C GLN A 21 -1.29 -12.17 -16.52
N ASN A 22 -0.24 -11.51 -16.05
CA ASN A 22 0.22 -10.24 -16.61
C ASN A 22 -0.88 -9.21 -16.72
N MET A 23 -1.75 -9.14 -15.72
CA MET A 23 -2.87 -8.23 -15.68
C MET A 23 -2.49 -6.93 -15.01
N THR A 24 -3.00 -5.83 -15.54
CA THR A 24 -2.93 -4.53 -14.87
C THR A 24 -4.18 -4.38 -14.02
N ILE A 25 -3.99 -4.12 -12.73
CA ILE A 25 -5.09 -3.97 -11.79
C ILE A 25 -5.04 -2.58 -11.18
N VAL A 26 -6.17 -1.87 -11.24
CA VAL A 26 -6.32 -0.56 -10.60
C VAL A 26 -7.35 -0.71 -9.50
N MET A 27 -7.00 -0.25 -8.30
CA MET A 27 -7.90 -0.34 -7.16
C MET A 27 -7.84 0.89 -6.28
N ASN A 28 -8.96 1.22 -5.67
CA ASN A 28 -9.02 2.22 -4.62
C ASN A 28 -8.91 1.54 -3.28
N THR A 29 -8.18 2.17 -2.36
CA THR A 29 -8.10 1.67 -0.99
C THR A 29 -7.96 2.83 -0.03
N HIS A 30 -8.55 2.68 1.16
CA HIS A 30 -8.34 3.59 2.26
C HIS A 30 -7.21 3.13 3.16
N SER A 31 -6.58 2.01 2.84
CA SER A 31 -5.51 1.43 3.64
C SER A 31 -4.16 1.59 2.96
N PRO A 32 -3.32 2.55 3.41
CA PRO A 32 -1.96 2.67 2.90
C PRO A 32 -1.15 1.40 3.11
N GLU A 33 -1.42 0.67 4.19
CA GLU A 33 -0.74 -0.58 4.48
C GLU A 33 -0.98 -1.64 3.41
N ASN A 34 -2.22 -1.76 2.93
CA ASN A 34 -2.53 -2.68 1.85
C ASN A 34 -1.82 -2.28 0.55
N ALA A 35 -1.79 -0.99 0.25
CA ALA A 35 -1.09 -0.49 -0.92
C ALA A 35 0.41 -0.80 -0.84
N LEU A 36 1.03 -0.63 0.32
CA LEU A 36 2.44 -0.99 0.52
C LEU A 36 2.71 -2.45 0.23
N LYS A 37 1.75 -3.32 0.51
CA LYS A 37 1.92 -4.77 0.34
C LYS A 37 1.83 -5.24 -1.09
N ILE A 38 0.96 -4.63 -1.89
CA ILE A 38 0.62 -5.21 -3.19
C ILE A 38 0.78 -4.28 -4.39
N SER A 39 0.87 -2.97 -4.18
CA SER A 39 0.88 -2.02 -5.28
C SER A 39 2.29 -1.72 -5.77
N ASP A 40 2.46 -1.67 -7.09
CA ASP A 40 3.72 -1.21 -7.70
C ASP A 40 3.75 0.30 -7.77
N LYS A 41 2.61 0.91 -8.10
CA LYS A 41 2.46 2.35 -8.22
C LYS A 41 1.25 2.81 -7.43
N SER A 42 1.33 4.03 -6.94
CA SER A 42 0.26 4.62 -6.14
C SER A 42 -0.03 6.04 -6.56
N LEU A 43 -1.28 6.41 -6.50
CA LEU A 43 -1.75 7.76 -6.72
C LEU A 43 -2.32 8.27 -5.40
N LEU A 44 -1.69 9.31 -4.86
CA LEU A 44 -2.17 9.98 -3.66
C LEU A 44 -2.97 11.20 -4.07
N MET A 45 -4.14 11.36 -3.48
CA MET A 45 -5.02 12.47 -3.83
C MET A 45 -5.49 13.19 -2.57
N ARG A 46 -5.43 14.50 -2.63
CA ARG A 46 -6.00 15.38 -1.64
C ARG A 46 -6.47 16.61 -2.39
N ARG A 47 -7.37 17.39 -1.83
CA ARG A 47 -7.95 18.59 -2.45
C ARG A 47 -6.94 19.35 -3.30
N GLY A 48 -7.11 19.30 -4.63
CA GLY A 48 -6.29 20.02 -5.57
C GLY A 48 -4.85 19.54 -5.72
N GLU A 49 -4.47 18.47 -5.02
CA GLU A 49 -3.13 17.91 -5.09
C GLU A 49 -3.17 16.44 -5.49
N GLN A 50 -2.21 16.04 -6.31
CA GLN A 50 -2.06 14.65 -6.74
C GLN A 50 -0.57 14.34 -6.84
N LEU A 51 -0.19 13.15 -6.34
CA LEU A 51 1.14 12.60 -6.52
C LEU A 51 1.01 11.19 -7.05
N PHE A 52 1.73 10.89 -8.11
CA PHE A 52 1.71 9.56 -8.71
C PHE A 52 3.14 9.07 -8.92
N GLY A 53 3.36 7.81 -8.63
CA GLY A 53 4.66 7.20 -8.85
C GLY A 53 4.79 5.84 -8.16
N PRO A 54 6.02 5.34 -8.05
CA PRO A 54 6.26 4.08 -7.35
C PRO A 54 5.71 4.13 -5.93
N THR A 55 5.01 3.07 -5.54
CA THR A 55 4.42 2.99 -4.20
C THR A 55 5.43 3.24 -3.10
N GLU A 56 6.61 2.65 -3.25
CA GLU A 56 7.69 2.80 -2.28
C GLU A 56 8.06 4.27 -2.03
N THR A 57 8.05 5.08 -3.07
CA THR A 57 8.36 6.50 -2.97
C THR A 57 7.15 7.31 -2.52
N MET A 58 5.98 6.98 -3.05
CA MET A 58 4.76 7.75 -2.78
C MET A 58 4.25 7.57 -1.35
N LEU A 59 4.30 6.35 -0.83
CA LEU A 59 3.82 6.06 0.52
C LEU A 59 4.95 6.20 1.53
N SER A 60 5.54 7.37 1.58
CA SER A 60 6.54 7.73 2.58
C SER A 60 5.86 8.25 3.84
N GLU A 61 6.62 8.30 4.93
CA GLU A 61 6.13 8.89 6.18
C GLU A 61 5.71 10.34 5.99
N GLU A 62 6.49 11.10 5.24
CA GLU A 62 6.21 12.49 4.93
C GLU A 62 4.91 12.66 4.13
N ASN A 63 4.73 11.88 3.08
CA ASN A 63 3.54 11.97 2.23
C ASN A 63 2.28 11.52 2.97
N LEU A 64 2.38 10.49 3.80
CA LEU A 64 1.25 10.03 4.59
C LEU A 64 0.82 11.09 5.60
N ARG A 65 1.76 11.79 6.18
CA ARG A 65 1.45 12.90 7.07
C ARG A 65 0.80 14.05 6.29
N ARG A 66 1.38 14.41 5.16
CA ARG A 66 0.90 15.54 4.34
C ARG A 66 -0.48 15.30 3.75
N PHE A 67 -0.73 14.12 3.21
CA PHE A 67 -1.97 13.81 2.50
C PHE A 67 -3.08 13.27 3.40
N TYR A 68 -2.73 12.57 4.46
CA TYR A 68 -3.71 11.86 5.30
C TYR A 68 -3.64 12.24 6.77
N ASP A 69 -2.74 13.14 7.12
CA ASP A 69 -2.56 13.58 8.52
C ASP A 69 -2.26 12.40 9.45
N ILE A 70 -1.51 11.45 8.95
CA ILE A 70 -1.11 10.26 9.70
C ILE A 70 0.32 10.43 10.18
N ASP A 71 0.54 10.32 11.49
CA ASP A 71 1.88 10.24 12.05
C ASP A 71 2.25 8.77 12.19
N CYS A 72 3.24 8.34 11.45
CA CYS A 72 3.57 6.93 11.35
C CYS A 72 5.05 6.71 11.07
N ARG A 73 5.44 5.45 11.18
CA ARG A 73 6.76 4.98 10.73
C ARG A 73 6.58 3.82 9.77
N ILE A 74 7.35 3.85 8.70
CA ILE A 74 7.41 2.72 7.78
C ILE A 74 8.42 1.74 8.34
N THR A 75 7.99 0.50 8.52
CA THR A 75 8.83 -0.56 9.07
C THR A 75 9.20 -1.55 7.98
N GLU A 76 10.36 -2.17 8.13
CA GLU A 76 10.79 -3.23 7.24
C GLU A 76 11.11 -4.47 8.07
N THR A 77 10.59 -5.61 7.65
CA THR A 77 10.84 -6.88 8.29
C THR A 77 11.26 -7.90 7.24
N ARG A 78 12.42 -8.50 7.44
CA ARG A 78 12.88 -9.53 6.54
C ARG A 78 12.33 -10.88 6.99
N VAL A 79 11.69 -11.58 6.06
CA VAL A 79 11.25 -12.96 6.28
C VAL A 79 11.85 -13.79 5.16
N GLY A 80 12.84 -14.62 5.51
CA GLY A 80 13.64 -15.31 4.51
C GLY A 80 14.44 -14.31 3.67
N ASP A 81 14.28 -14.35 2.36
CA ASP A 81 14.93 -13.44 1.43
C ASP A 81 14.03 -12.27 1.01
N VAL A 82 12.85 -12.15 1.60
CA VAL A 82 11.87 -11.14 1.23
C VAL A 82 11.77 -10.09 2.31
N VAL A 83 11.82 -8.82 1.90
CA VAL A 83 11.61 -7.68 2.78
C VAL A 83 10.14 -7.26 2.69
N HIS A 84 9.48 -7.25 3.82
CA HIS A 84 8.08 -6.81 3.94
C HIS A 84 8.04 -5.45 4.59
N ARG A 85 7.22 -4.56 4.03
CA ARG A 85 7.01 -3.24 4.60
C ARG A 85 5.69 -3.17 5.32
N GLY A 86 5.69 -2.50 6.44
CA GLY A 86 4.50 -2.28 7.24
C GLY A 86 4.42 -0.84 7.70
N LEU A 87 3.31 -0.51 8.32
CA LEU A 87 3.02 0.83 8.80
C LEU A 87 2.75 0.78 10.29
N LEU A 88 3.54 1.51 11.05
CA LEU A 88 3.31 1.70 12.49
C LEU A 88 2.71 3.08 12.70
N THR A 89 1.44 3.12 13.06
CA THR A 89 0.77 4.38 13.36
C THR A 89 1.09 4.81 14.78
N LEU A 90 1.47 6.08 14.94
CA LEU A 90 1.76 6.66 16.24
C LEU A 90 0.53 7.41 16.73
N LEU A 91 0.15 7.13 17.95
CA LEU A 91 -1.04 7.76 18.56
C LEU A 91 -0.66 8.93 19.45
#